data_8f0b34662f5e82f0124c19cce0bf6c68
#
_entry.id   8f0b34662f5e82f0124c19cce0bf6c68
#
_cell.length_a   1.000
_cell.length_b   1.000
_cell.length_c   1.000
_cell.angle_alpha   90.00
_cell.angle_beta   90.00
_cell.angle_gamma   90.00
#
_symmetry.space_group_name_H-M   'P 1'
#
loop_
_entity.id
_entity.type
_entity.pdbx_description
1 polymer ?
#
loop_
_entity_poly.entity_id
_entity_poly.type
_entity_poly.pdbx_seq_one_letter_code
_entity_poly.pdbx_strand_id
1 'polypeptide(L)'
;IGSYSNFKAYCKKHKLKPSKGDASGGGDTRYETNPADMAQCDWKENMILTSRSGETFVVNIFHLVLKFSRFSYIELTLSKEQPIVFRCLINAFKFYGGVPKRILFDNMSTVIDTNVKPKRVNHKMVQFAKDMNFREEIMQDQTCLYKRNQ
;
A
#
# COMPACT_ATOMS: atom_id res chain seq x y z
N ILE A 1 7.99 28.41 -7.35
CA ILE A 1 7.37 27.24 -8.02
C ILE A 1 8.02 27.17 -9.38
N GLY A 2 8.93 26.17 -9.59
CA GLY A 2 9.71 26.03 -10.82
C GLY A 2 8.82 25.64 -12.01
N SER A 3 9.00 26.36 -13.14
CA SER A 3 8.32 26.07 -14.40
C SER A 3 8.77 24.71 -14.96
N TYR A 4 7.88 24.01 -15.69
CA TYR A 4 8.18 22.78 -16.41
C TYR A 4 9.40 22.93 -17.35
N SER A 5 9.62 24.11 -17.91
CA SER A 5 10.79 24.47 -18.71
C SER A 5 12.09 24.33 -17.92
N ASN A 6 12.10 24.78 -16.65
CA ASN A 6 13.26 24.67 -15.77
C ASN A 6 13.56 23.21 -15.41
N PHE A 7 12.53 22.39 -15.22
CA PHE A 7 12.67 20.95 -15.00
C PHE A 7 13.29 20.25 -16.23
N LYS A 8 12.81 20.56 -17.44
CA LYS A 8 13.40 20.05 -18.68
C LYS A 8 14.87 20.45 -18.84
N ALA A 9 15.20 21.71 -18.57
CA ALA A 9 16.58 22.21 -18.63
C ALA A 9 17.47 21.48 -17.61
N TYR A 10 16.98 21.27 -16.39
CA TYR A 10 17.67 20.51 -15.35
C TYR A 10 17.95 19.06 -15.79
N CYS A 11 16.94 18.34 -16.30
CA CYS A 11 17.11 16.98 -16.81
C CYS A 11 18.13 16.90 -17.93
N LYS A 12 18.13 17.86 -18.86
CA LYS A 12 19.10 17.94 -19.96
C LYS A 12 20.52 18.20 -19.43
N LYS A 13 20.69 19.14 -18.51
CA LYS A 13 21.99 19.49 -17.88
C LYS A 13 22.61 18.29 -17.16
N HIS A 14 21.78 17.51 -16.44
CA HIS A 14 22.21 16.35 -15.64
C HIS A 14 22.16 15.03 -16.41
N LYS A 15 21.93 15.06 -17.75
CA LYS A 15 21.84 13.87 -18.61
C LYS A 15 20.83 12.82 -18.11
N LEU A 16 19.81 13.26 -17.38
CA LEU A 16 18.74 12.39 -16.90
C LEU A 16 17.87 12.01 -18.11
N LYS A 17 18.01 10.79 -18.58
CA LYS A 17 17.12 10.21 -19.60
C LYS A 17 16.13 9.30 -18.88
N PRO A 18 14.85 9.27 -19.29
CA PRO A 18 13.99 8.19 -18.87
C PRO A 18 14.66 6.88 -19.29
N SER A 19 14.77 5.92 -18.37
CA SER A 19 15.18 4.57 -18.73
C SER A 19 14.24 4.13 -19.85
N LYS A 20 14.79 3.79 -21.02
CA LYS A 20 14.04 3.03 -22.02
C LYS A 20 13.77 1.69 -21.35
N GLY A 21 12.58 1.55 -20.78
CA GLY A 21 12.08 0.23 -20.45
C GLY A 21 12.14 -0.56 -21.75
N ASP A 22 12.82 -1.70 -21.71
CA ASP A 22 12.80 -2.62 -22.82
C ASP A 22 11.33 -2.85 -23.17
N ALA A 23 10.99 -2.52 -24.42
CA ALA A 23 9.69 -2.80 -25.00
C ALA A 23 9.58 -4.31 -25.33
N SER A 24 9.92 -5.15 -24.35
CA SER A 24 9.58 -6.56 -24.34
C SER A 24 8.17 -6.66 -23.78
N GLY A 25 7.23 -6.79 -24.68
CA GLY A 25 5.78 -6.86 -24.54
C GLY A 25 5.21 -7.63 -23.37
N GLY A 26 5.23 -7.01 -22.21
CA GLY A 26 4.37 -7.32 -21.09
C GLY A 26 3.63 -6.03 -20.77
N GLY A 27 2.51 -5.80 -21.43
CA GLY A 27 1.62 -4.71 -21.09
C GLY A 27 1.27 -4.85 -19.63
N ASP A 28 1.86 -4.00 -18.79
CA ASP A 28 1.44 -3.80 -17.41
C ASP A 28 -0.03 -3.37 -17.52
N THR A 29 -0.93 -4.33 -17.36
CA THR A 29 -2.38 -4.10 -17.47
C THR A 29 -2.73 -3.18 -16.33
N ARG A 30 -2.72 -1.88 -16.65
CA ARG A 30 -3.09 -0.83 -15.72
C ARG A 30 -4.55 -1.05 -15.38
N TYR A 31 -4.79 -1.75 -14.29
CA TYR A 31 -6.15 -1.89 -13.74
C TYR A 31 -6.63 -0.49 -13.37
N GLU A 32 -7.36 0.13 -14.28
CA GLU A 32 -8.06 1.38 -13.99
C GLU A 32 -9.22 1.04 -13.07
N THR A 33 -9.03 1.34 -11.80
CA THR A 33 -10.11 1.26 -10.81
C THR A 33 -10.92 2.54 -10.86
N ASN A 34 -12.22 2.47 -10.55
CA ASN A 34 -13.04 3.67 -10.37
C ASN A 34 -12.59 4.46 -9.12
N PRO A 35 -12.92 5.76 -9.04
CA PRO A 35 -12.69 6.55 -7.82
C PRO A 35 -13.26 5.86 -6.59
N ALA A 36 -12.50 5.85 -5.50
CA ALA A 36 -12.85 5.22 -4.21
C ALA A 36 -13.17 3.72 -4.28
N ASP A 37 -12.92 3.04 -5.39
CA ASP A 37 -13.22 1.62 -5.53
C ASP A 37 -12.21 0.76 -4.78
N MET A 38 -10.92 1.06 -4.87
CA MET A 38 -9.86 0.23 -4.31
C MET A 38 -8.74 1.04 -3.67
N ALA A 39 -8.31 0.59 -2.49
CA ALA A 39 -7.06 1.01 -1.85
C ALA A 39 -6.12 -0.19 -1.69
N GLN A 40 -4.83 0.07 -1.56
CA GLN A 40 -3.83 -0.92 -1.19
C GLN A 40 -3.20 -0.51 0.13
N CYS A 41 -3.16 -1.43 1.07
CA CYS A 41 -2.52 -1.29 2.36
C CYS A 41 -1.18 -2.02 2.36
N ASP A 42 -0.13 -1.32 2.73
CA ASP A 42 1.22 -1.84 2.87
C ASP A 42 1.83 -1.39 4.19
N TRP A 43 2.87 -2.09 4.63
CA TRP A 43 3.53 -1.85 5.91
C TRP A 43 5.03 -1.99 5.79
N LYS A 44 5.74 -0.88 5.94
CA LYS A 44 7.21 -0.89 6.02
C LYS A 44 7.64 -1.07 7.47
N GLU A 45 8.27 -2.20 7.77
CA GLU A 45 8.68 -2.56 9.12
C GLU A 45 10.12 -2.13 9.44
N ASN A 46 10.38 -1.92 10.74
CA ASN A 46 11.72 -1.76 11.32
C ASN A 46 12.57 -0.66 10.66
N MET A 47 11.95 0.48 10.34
CA MET A 47 12.72 1.64 9.91
C MET A 47 13.44 2.28 11.10
N ILE A 48 14.73 2.51 10.91
CA ILE A 48 15.56 3.20 11.91
C ILE A 48 15.58 4.69 11.58
N LEU A 49 15.04 5.50 12.48
CA LEU A 49 15.12 6.95 12.41
C LEU A 49 16.06 7.47 13.49
N THR A 50 16.97 8.35 13.10
CA THR A 50 17.88 9.01 14.05
C THR A 50 17.50 10.47 14.18
N SER A 51 17.26 10.94 15.40
CA SER A 51 16.99 12.33 15.68
C SER A 51 18.24 13.19 15.50
N ARG A 52 18.10 14.52 15.47
CA ARG A 52 19.24 15.43 15.42
C ARG A 52 20.12 15.37 16.68
N SER A 53 19.56 14.91 17.79
CA SER A 53 20.28 14.68 19.06
C SER A 53 21.03 13.35 19.10
N GLY A 54 20.93 12.51 18.03
CA GLY A 54 21.58 11.21 17.95
C GLY A 54 20.76 10.04 18.52
N GLU A 55 19.55 10.29 19.01
CA GLU A 55 18.66 9.23 19.51
C GLU A 55 18.11 8.41 18.35
N THR A 56 18.05 7.10 18.53
CA THR A 56 17.62 6.15 17.50
C THR A 56 16.26 5.55 17.86
N PHE A 57 15.33 5.59 16.90
CA PHE A 57 13.98 5.05 17.05
C PHE A 57 13.74 3.99 15.97
N VAL A 58 13.21 2.84 16.38
CA VAL A 58 12.70 1.83 15.44
C VAL A 58 11.23 2.06 15.28
N VAL A 59 10.81 2.39 14.07
CA VAL A 59 9.41 2.70 13.73
C VAL A 59 8.92 1.84 12.58
N ASN A 60 7.62 1.68 12.51
CA ASN A 60 6.95 1.08 11.36
C ASN A 60 6.17 2.17 10.61
N ILE A 61 6.06 2.04 9.30
CA ILE A 61 5.29 2.94 8.46
C ILE A 61 4.05 2.21 7.96
N PHE A 62 2.89 2.67 8.39
CA PHE A 62 1.63 2.30 7.77
C PHE A 62 1.41 3.14 6.52
N HIS A 63 1.06 2.51 5.40
CA HIS A 63 0.78 3.18 4.14
C HIS A 63 -0.51 2.66 3.53
N LEU A 64 -1.46 3.55 3.27
CA LEU A 64 -2.68 3.27 2.52
C LEU A 64 -2.73 4.16 1.29
N VAL A 65 -2.87 3.58 0.10
CA VAL A 65 -2.90 4.31 -1.17
C VAL A 65 -4.16 3.99 -1.96
N LEU A 66 -4.88 5.02 -2.39
CA LEU A 66 -6.02 4.88 -3.30
C LEU A 66 -5.52 4.56 -4.71
N LYS A 67 -5.97 3.47 -5.30
CA LYS A 67 -5.46 2.98 -6.60
C LYS A 67 -5.74 3.95 -7.75
N PHE A 68 -6.88 4.61 -7.77
CA PHE A 68 -7.26 5.56 -8.82
C PHE A 68 -6.43 6.85 -8.76
N SER A 69 -6.52 7.57 -7.65
CA SER A 69 -5.91 8.91 -7.49
C SER A 69 -4.44 8.88 -7.12
N ARG A 70 -3.92 7.73 -6.65
CA ARG A 70 -2.61 7.59 -6.00
C ARG A 70 -2.47 8.43 -4.73
N PHE A 71 -3.58 8.95 -4.22
CA PHE A 71 -3.60 9.69 -2.98
C PHE A 71 -3.26 8.77 -1.82
N SER A 72 -2.26 9.15 -1.04
CA SER A 72 -1.65 8.29 -0.03
C SER A 72 -1.81 8.85 1.37
N TYR A 73 -2.09 7.97 2.32
CA TYR A 73 -2.02 8.25 3.75
C TYR A 73 -0.85 7.46 4.36
N ILE A 74 -0.06 8.13 5.18
CA ILE A 74 1.11 7.55 5.85
C ILE A 74 1.03 7.88 7.33
N GLU A 75 1.26 6.88 8.18
CA GLU A 75 1.35 7.04 9.64
C GLU A 75 2.54 6.27 10.20
N LEU A 76 3.31 6.90 11.08
CA LEU A 76 4.40 6.25 11.81
C LEU A 76 3.85 5.60 13.08
N THR A 77 4.27 4.38 13.36
CA THR A 77 3.85 3.64 14.55
C THR A 77 5.03 2.93 15.21
N LEU A 78 4.95 2.74 16.52
CA LEU A 78 5.95 1.98 17.28
C LEU A 78 5.62 0.48 17.34
N SER A 79 4.37 0.11 17.06
CA SER A 79 3.89 -1.27 17.04
C SER A 79 3.08 -1.52 15.77
N LYS A 80 3.03 -2.78 15.35
CA LYS A 80 2.23 -3.27 14.22
C LYS A 80 1.09 -4.19 14.64
N GLU A 81 0.75 -4.21 15.92
CA GLU A 81 -0.34 -5.01 16.43
C GLU A 81 -1.68 -4.67 15.77
N GLN A 82 -2.60 -5.64 15.75
CA GLN A 82 -3.88 -5.49 15.07
C GLN A 82 -4.69 -4.24 15.50
N PRO A 83 -4.76 -3.86 16.80
CA PRO A 83 -5.44 -2.62 17.20
C PRO A 83 -4.83 -1.37 16.57
N ILE A 84 -3.50 -1.36 16.36
CA ILE A 84 -2.80 -0.26 15.71
C ILE A 84 -3.16 -0.18 14.23
N VAL A 85 -3.25 -1.33 13.53
CA VAL A 85 -3.72 -1.38 12.14
C VAL A 85 -5.12 -0.79 12.02
N PHE A 86 -6.05 -1.16 12.90
CA PHE A 86 -7.43 -0.62 12.89
C PHE A 86 -7.44 0.89 13.11
N ARG A 87 -6.65 1.38 14.07
CA ARG A 87 -6.51 2.82 14.32
C ARG A 87 -5.99 3.55 13.07
N CYS A 88 -4.93 3.05 12.44
CA CYS A 88 -4.36 3.65 11.23
C CYS A 88 -5.37 3.66 10.08
N LEU A 89 -6.15 2.59 9.90
CA LEU A 89 -7.23 2.54 8.90
C LEU A 89 -8.30 3.60 9.18
N ILE A 90 -8.76 3.73 10.43
CA ILE A 90 -9.74 4.75 10.83
C ILE A 90 -9.21 6.15 10.55
N ASN A 91 -7.94 6.42 10.90
CA ASN A 91 -7.31 7.71 10.65
C ASN A 91 -7.20 8.01 9.14
N ALA A 92 -6.84 7.00 8.35
CA ALA A 92 -6.80 7.10 6.89
C ALA A 92 -8.19 7.39 6.30
N PHE A 93 -9.24 6.74 6.78
CA PHE A 93 -10.62 6.99 6.32
C PHE A 93 -11.09 8.40 6.65
N LYS A 94 -10.74 8.91 7.84
CA LYS A 94 -11.00 10.30 8.21
C LYS A 94 -10.25 11.26 7.30
N PHE A 95 -8.99 10.97 7.01
CA PHE A 95 -8.14 11.77 6.13
C PHE A 95 -8.68 11.82 4.69
N TYR A 96 -9.18 10.70 4.18
CA TYR A 96 -9.80 10.63 2.85
C TYR A 96 -11.21 11.22 2.79
N GLY A 97 -11.87 11.40 3.93
CA GLY A 97 -13.27 11.79 4.00
C GLY A 97 -14.23 10.67 3.61
N GLY A 98 -13.79 9.41 3.63
CA GLY A 98 -14.59 8.25 3.28
C GLY A 98 -13.82 6.94 3.33
N VAL A 99 -14.55 5.84 3.11
CA VAL A 99 -14.02 4.48 3.12
C VAL A 99 -13.99 3.95 1.68
N PRO A 100 -12.86 3.40 1.19
CA PRO A 100 -12.81 2.76 -0.11
C PRO A 100 -13.65 1.47 -0.10
N LYS A 101 -14.24 1.09 -1.24
CA LYS A 101 -15.08 -0.11 -1.31
C LYS A 101 -14.31 -1.40 -1.04
N ARG A 102 -13.03 -1.44 -1.44
CA ARG A 102 -12.17 -2.61 -1.28
C ARG A 102 -10.79 -2.18 -0.80
N ILE A 103 -10.19 -2.99 0.06
CA ILE A 103 -8.80 -2.79 0.50
C ILE A 103 -8.03 -4.07 0.26
N LEU A 104 -6.99 -3.97 -0.57
CA LEU A 104 -6.04 -5.04 -0.84
C LEU A 104 -4.92 -4.98 0.21
N PHE A 105 -4.81 -6.01 1.01
CA PHE A 105 -3.74 -6.17 1.98
C PHE A 105 -2.62 -7.04 1.41
N ASP A 106 -1.37 -6.62 1.58
CA ASP A 106 -0.23 -7.52 1.41
C ASP A 106 -0.23 -8.57 2.55
N ASN A 107 0.62 -9.59 2.46
CA ASN A 107 0.69 -10.74 3.37
C ASN A 107 1.00 -10.37 4.83
N MET A 108 0.24 -9.46 5.43
CA MET A 108 0.40 -8.98 6.80
C MET A 108 -0.14 -10.00 7.80
N SER A 109 0.72 -10.55 8.65
CA SER A 109 0.33 -11.53 9.69
C SER A 109 -0.72 -11.01 10.66
N THR A 110 -0.84 -9.69 10.84
CA THR A 110 -1.87 -9.03 11.66
C THR A 110 -3.25 -9.03 11.03
N VAL A 111 -3.32 -9.23 9.70
CA VAL A 111 -4.55 -9.24 8.91
C VAL A 111 -4.91 -10.64 8.45
N ILE A 112 -3.90 -11.49 8.23
CA ILE A 112 -4.03 -12.80 7.60
C ILE A 112 -3.62 -13.89 8.58
N ASP A 113 -4.44 -14.92 8.68
CA ASP A 113 -4.08 -16.15 9.39
C ASP A 113 -3.11 -16.95 8.52
N THR A 114 -1.83 -16.90 8.88
CA THR A 114 -0.75 -17.58 8.15
C THR A 114 -0.71 -19.08 8.42
N ASN A 115 -1.35 -19.54 9.49
CA ASN A 115 -1.36 -20.94 9.92
C ASN A 115 -2.38 -21.81 9.17
N VAL A 116 -3.20 -21.23 8.29
CA VAL A 116 -4.28 -21.89 7.56
C VAL A 116 -4.00 -21.88 6.06
N LYS A 117 -4.22 -23.03 5.39
CA LYS A 117 -4.16 -23.12 3.93
C LYS A 117 -5.55 -23.45 3.37
N PRO A 118 -6.10 -22.67 2.43
CA PRO A 118 -5.57 -21.41 1.89
C PRO A 118 -5.56 -20.29 2.93
N LYS A 119 -4.66 -19.30 2.76
CA LYS A 119 -4.58 -18.12 3.61
C LYS A 119 -5.94 -17.42 3.68
N ARG A 120 -6.34 -17.00 4.87
CA ARG A 120 -7.62 -16.31 5.11
C ARG A 120 -7.38 -15.03 5.90
N VAL A 121 -8.25 -14.05 5.68
CA VAL A 121 -8.32 -12.87 6.54
C VAL A 121 -8.80 -13.33 7.93
N ASN A 122 -8.16 -12.85 8.98
CA ASN A 122 -8.57 -13.19 10.34
C ASN A 122 -9.94 -12.60 10.66
N HIS A 123 -10.68 -13.27 11.55
CA HIS A 123 -12.08 -12.94 11.84
C HIS A 123 -12.27 -11.51 12.39
N LYS A 124 -11.31 -10.97 13.14
CA LYS A 124 -11.39 -9.60 13.67
C LYS A 124 -11.31 -8.56 12.55
N MET A 125 -10.46 -8.78 11.55
CA MET A 125 -10.38 -7.91 10.36
C MET A 125 -11.66 -8.04 9.53
N VAL A 126 -12.20 -9.24 9.34
CA VAL A 126 -13.49 -9.45 8.66
C VAL A 126 -14.61 -8.68 9.35
N GLN A 127 -14.67 -8.75 10.70
CA GLN A 127 -15.67 -8.01 11.46
C GLN A 127 -15.47 -6.50 11.31
N PHE A 128 -14.24 -6.01 11.45
CA PHE A 128 -13.91 -4.60 11.25
C PHE A 128 -14.27 -4.12 9.84
N ALA A 129 -14.00 -4.91 8.80
CA ALA A 129 -14.37 -4.60 7.42
C ALA A 129 -15.88 -4.46 7.24
N LYS A 130 -16.66 -5.34 7.86
CA LYS A 130 -18.14 -5.24 7.88
C LYS A 130 -18.61 -3.97 8.58
N ASP A 131 -18.05 -3.67 9.76
CA ASP A 131 -18.43 -2.49 10.54
C ASP A 131 -18.11 -1.18 9.80
N MET A 132 -17.01 -1.15 9.05
CA MET A 132 -16.58 0.00 8.24
C MET A 132 -17.13 -0.02 6.80
N ASN A 133 -17.85 -1.07 6.41
CA ASN A 133 -18.47 -1.25 5.10
C ASN A 133 -17.48 -1.24 3.93
N PHE A 134 -16.39 -1.98 4.05
CA PHE A 134 -15.49 -2.28 2.93
C PHE A 134 -15.27 -3.79 2.77
N ARG A 135 -14.76 -4.22 1.60
CA ARG A 135 -14.35 -5.60 1.35
C ARG A 135 -12.83 -5.73 1.50
N GLU A 136 -12.41 -6.67 2.31
CA GLU A 136 -11.01 -7.05 2.43
C GLU A 136 -10.60 -8.01 1.30
N GLU A 137 -9.46 -7.77 0.70
CA GLU A 137 -8.84 -8.63 -0.30
C GLU A 137 -7.39 -8.92 0.10
N ILE A 138 -6.90 -10.12 -0.20
CA ILE A 138 -5.53 -10.55 0.07
C ILE A 138 -4.77 -10.61 -1.25
N MET A 139 -3.56 -10.09 -1.27
CA MET A 139 -2.64 -10.29 -2.38
C MET A 139 -2.29 -11.78 -2.46
N GLN A 140 -2.80 -12.45 -3.50
CA GLN A 140 -2.45 -13.85 -3.76
C GLN A 140 -1.08 -13.90 -4.43
N ASP A 141 -0.20 -14.77 -3.93
CA ASP A 141 1.08 -15.04 -4.60
C ASP A 141 0.79 -15.46 -6.05
N GLN A 142 1.29 -14.71 -7.02
CA GLN A 142 1.05 -14.97 -8.46
C GLN A 142 1.55 -16.34 -8.93
N THR A 143 2.25 -17.07 -8.10
CA THR A 143 2.73 -18.43 -8.36
C THR A 143 1.59 -19.47 -8.55
N CYS A 144 0.36 -19.16 -8.12
CA CYS A 144 -0.77 -20.09 -8.21
C CYS A 144 -1.51 -20.06 -9.56
N LEU A 145 -1.34 -19.00 -10.37
CA LEU A 145 -2.03 -18.89 -11.66
C LEU A 145 -1.34 -19.67 -12.78
N TYR A 146 -0.05 -19.98 -12.63
CA TYR A 146 0.71 -20.71 -13.66
C TYR A 146 0.49 -22.24 -13.66
N LYS A 147 -0.07 -22.80 -12.57
CA LYS A 147 -0.30 -24.25 -12.44
C LYS A 147 -1.69 -24.73 -12.86
N ARG A 148 -2.57 -23.85 -13.34
CA ARG A 148 -3.95 -24.24 -13.70
C ARG A 148 -4.16 -24.46 -15.21
N ASN A 149 -3.12 -24.31 -16.02
CA ASN A 149 -3.14 -24.48 -17.49
C ASN A 149 -2.12 -25.49 -18.02
N GLN A 150 -1.82 -26.53 -17.24
CA GLN A 150 -1.13 -27.72 -17.75
C GLN A 150 -1.97 -28.96 -17.48
#